data_b13ee6a080e0b669393bd6b117ece856
#
_entry.id   b13ee6a080e0b669393bd6b117ece856
#
_cell.length_a   1.000
_cell.length_b   1.000
_cell.length_c   1.000
_cell.angle_alpha   90.00
_cell.angle_beta   90.00
_cell.angle_gamma   90.00
#
_symmetry.space_group_name_H-M   'P 1'
#
loop_
_entity.id
_entity.type
_entity.pdbx_description
1 polymer ?
#
loop_
_entity_poly.entity_id
_entity_poly.type
_entity_poly.pdbx_seq_one_letter_code
_entity_poly.pdbx_strand_id
1 'polypeptide(L)'
;MIEGDRPRDVRAIFFDAGETLVYPHPSFAELFSEVLRREGQLVDPAAVQETVSIYSKRFAEASRAEELPPRLWSTSKERSRTFWLEVYGNFLSDVGVTDRPDELAERLFEAFSDLANYRLHADAVPTLERLHAAGYALGVISNFEEWLERLLESLGVTPYFPVRVISGIEGVEKPDPAIFRIALERARVSAAESVYVGDHPYFDVAAARRAGLFPVLIDRRGRYPDADGIRIDSLEDLPEAIGIDA
;
A
#
# COMPACT_ATOMS: atom_id res chain seq x y z
N MET A 1 2.33 -17.48 -20.81
CA MET A 1 1.19 -17.46 -19.87
C MET A 1 0.60 -18.84 -19.85
N ILE A 2 0.55 -19.47 -18.70
CA ILE A 2 -0.03 -20.80 -18.55
C ILE A 2 -1.52 -20.59 -18.25
N GLU A 3 -2.41 -21.19 -19.01
CA GLU A 3 -3.89 -21.03 -18.98
C GLU A 3 -4.56 -21.45 -17.63
N GLY A 4 -3.78 -21.70 -16.57
CA GLY A 4 -4.21 -22.10 -15.23
C GLY A 4 -4.17 -21.03 -14.15
N ASP A 5 -3.68 -19.82 -14.46
CA ASP A 5 -3.34 -18.78 -13.47
C ASP A 5 -4.31 -17.58 -13.41
N ARG A 6 -5.56 -17.75 -13.84
CA ARG A 6 -6.59 -16.70 -13.71
C ARG A 6 -7.63 -17.08 -12.66
N PRO A 7 -8.12 -16.09 -11.87
CA PRO A 7 -9.19 -16.38 -10.92
C PRO A 7 -10.47 -16.79 -11.67
N ARG A 8 -11.28 -17.62 -11.03
CA ARG A 8 -12.58 -18.03 -11.57
C ARG A 8 -13.68 -17.47 -10.69
N ASP A 9 -14.80 -17.10 -11.30
CA ASP A 9 -16.00 -16.65 -10.58
C ASP A 9 -15.72 -15.49 -9.59
N VAL A 10 -14.93 -14.50 -10.03
CA VAL A 10 -14.60 -13.32 -9.20
C VAL A 10 -15.88 -12.58 -8.80
N ARG A 11 -16.04 -12.34 -7.51
CA ARG A 11 -17.16 -11.60 -6.92
C ARG A 11 -16.69 -10.37 -6.16
N ALA A 12 -15.45 -10.39 -5.62
CA ALA A 12 -14.92 -9.29 -4.86
C ALA A 12 -13.47 -8.96 -5.28
N ILE A 13 -13.14 -7.69 -5.23
CA ILE A 13 -11.80 -7.17 -5.49
C ILE A 13 -11.42 -6.26 -4.32
N PHE A 14 -10.35 -6.63 -3.63
CA PHE A 14 -9.82 -5.85 -2.53
C PHE A 14 -8.51 -5.18 -2.95
N PHE A 15 -8.31 -3.98 -2.46
CA PHE A 15 -7.13 -3.16 -2.77
C PHE A 15 -6.36 -2.82 -1.50
N ASP A 16 -5.04 -2.79 -1.58
CA ASP A 16 -4.25 -1.99 -0.66
C ASP A 16 -4.50 -0.49 -0.91
N ALA A 17 -4.11 0.37 0.03
CA ALA A 17 -4.29 1.81 -0.11
C ALA A 17 -3.01 2.50 -0.59
N GLY A 18 -1.92 2.42 0.19
CA GLY A 18 -0.69 3.14 -0.09
C GLY A 18 0.01 2.67 -1.37
N GLU A 19 0.48 3.59 -2.21
CA GLU A 19 1.12 3.31 -3.51
C GLU A 19 0.27 2.44 -4.48
N THR A 20 -0.87 1.93 -4.02
CA THR A 20 -1.87 1.21 -4.83
C THR A 20 -2.97 2.14 -5.32
N LEU A 21 -3.74 2.73 -4.40
CA LEU A 21 -4.82 3.69 -4.67
C LEU A 21 -4.38 5.13 -4.46
N VAL A 22 -3.63 5.39 -3.38
CA VAL A 22 -3.21 6.72 -2.94
C VAL A 22 -1.70 6.81 -2.82
N TYR A 23 -1.16 8.01 -2.97
CA TYR A 23 0.26 8.28 -2.80
C TYR A 23 0.48 9.65 -2.15
N PRO A 24 1.60 9.84 -1.41
CA PRO A 24 2.00 11.17 -0.95
C PRO A 24 2.40 12.04 -2.14
N HIS A 25 1.79 13.22 -2.27
CA HIS A 25 1.94 14.12 -3.42
C HIS A 25 2.97 15.24 -3.13
N PRO A 26 3.85 15.56 -4.09
CA PRO A 26 3.97 15.05 -5.46
C PRO A 26 4.50 13.60 -5.55
N SER A 27 5.39 13.20 -4.63
CA SER A 27 5.89 11.85 -4.39
C SER A 27 6.43 11.78 -2.96
N PHE A 28 6.74 10.58 -2.47
CA PHE A 28 7.40 10.42 -1.16
C PHE A 28 8.70 11.22 -1.09
N ALA A 29 9.56 11.10 -2.11
CA ALA A 29 10.87 11.75 -2.13
C ALA A 29 10.76 13.29 -2.20
N GLU A 30 9.85 13.79 -3.02
CA GLU A 30 9.64 15.24 -3.18
C GLU A 30 9.01 15.84 -1.92
N LEU A 31 8.00 15.19 -1.32
CA LEU A 31 7.40 15.66 -0.07
C LEU A 31 8.43 15.66 1.07
N PHE A 32 9.24 14.59 1.18
CA PHE A 32 10.31 14.48 2.17
C PHE A 32 11.30 15.65 2.04
N SER A 33 11.80 15.89 0.82
CA SER A 33 12.74 16.98 0.55
C SER A 33 12.13 18.37 0.76
N GLU A 34 10.84 18.55 0.44
CA GLU A 34 10.14 19.82 0.65
C GLU A 34 9.97 20.15 2.14
N VAL A 35 9.65 19.14 2.97
CA VAL A 35 9.59 19.30 4.44
C VAL A 35 10.94 19.74 4.97
N LEU A 36 12.01 19.06 4.57
CA LEU A 36 13.37 19.40 5.00
C LEU A 36 13.80 20.78 4.52
N ARG A 37 13.44 21.18 3.32
CA ARG A 37 13.73 22.50 2.78
C ARG A 37 13.09 23.62 3.60
N ARG A 38 11.87 23.41 4.10
CA ARG A 38 11.18 24.36 5.00
C ARG A 38 11.90 24.51 6.33
N GLU A 39 12.56 23.45 6.77
CA GLU A 39 13.37 23.42 8.00
C GLU A 39 14.84 23.84 7.78
N GLY A 40 15.16 24.36 6.60
CA GLY A 40 16.50 24.87 6.26
C GLY A 40 17.51 23.79 5.85
N GLN A 41 17.07 22.56 5.62
CA GLN A 41 17.91 21.46 5.13
C GLN A 41 17.67 21.25 3.62
N LEU A 42 18.77 21.20 2.85
CA LEU A 42 18.68 20.98 1.40
C LEU A 42 19.04 19.53 1.08
N VAL A 43 18.06 18.73 0.72
CA VAL A 43 18.22 17.34 0.29
C VAL A 43 17.64 17.18 -1.10
N ASP A 44 18.41 16.58 -2.01
CA ASP A 44 17.95 16.27 -3.36
C ASP A 44 16.91 15.16 -3.31
N PRO A 45 15.70 15.35 -3.88
CA PRO A 45 14.71 14.29 -4.00
C PRO A 45 15.25 13.01 -4.66
N ALA A 46 16.21 13.13 -5.58
CA ALA A 46 16.85 11.97 -6.20
C ALA A 46 17.62 11.10 -5.19
N ALA A 47 18.31 11.71 -4.23
CA ALA A 47 18.99 10.98 -3.15
C ALA A 47 17.99 10.26 -2.24
N VAL A 48 16.87 10.91 -1.91
CA VAL A 48 15.79 10.28 -1.15
C VAL A 48 15.20 9.11 -1.92
N GLN A 49 14.94 9.26 -3.23
CA GLN A 49 14.40 8.19 -4.08
C GLN A 49 15.37 7.01 -4.19
N GLU A 50 16.67 7.25 -4.24
CA GLU A 50 17.69 6.19 -4.21
C GLU A 50 17.63 5.42 -2.88
N THR A 51 17.56 6.12 -1.76
CA THR A 51 17.39 5.51 -0.43
C THR A 51 16.13 4.66 -0.37
N VAL A 52 14.98 5.16 -0.83
CA VAL A 52 13.73 4.37 -0.94
C VAL A 52 13.95 3.10 -1.74
N SER A 53 14.67 3.19 -2.86
CA SER A 53 14.93 2.04 -3.73
C SER A 53 15.81 0.98 -3.05
N ILE A 54 16.82 1.42 -2.28
CA ILE A 54 17.69 0.53 -1.49
C ILE A 54 16.87 -0.21 -0.42
N TYR A 55 16.04 0.51 0.33
CA TYR A 55 15.18 -0.08 1.36
C TYR A 55 14.19 -1.08 0.75
N SER A 56 13.55 -0.73 -0.36
CA SER A 56 12.62 -1.63 -1.06
C SER A 56 13.29 -2.93 -1.50
N LYS A 57 14.53 -2.87 -2.02
CA LYS A 57 15.29 -4.05 -2.42
C LYS A 57 15.65 -4.92 -1.22
N ARG A 58 16.22 -4.34 -0.16
CA ARG A 58 16.57 -5.05 1.09
C ARG A 58 15.35 -5.72 1.70
N PHE A 59 14.22 -5.03 1.67
CA PHE A 59 12.97 -5.56 2.17
C PHE A 59 12.47 -6.74 1.34
N ALA A 60 12.55 -6.66 0.01
CA ALA A 60 12.18 -7.75 -0.89
C ALA A 60 13.08 -8.98 -0.70
N GLU A 61 14.40 -8.77 -0.51
CA GLU A 61 15.37 -9.84 -0.25
C GLU A 61 15.09 -10.54 1.10
N ALA A 62 14.91 -9.77 2.18
CA ALA A 62 14.57 -10.30 3.49
C ALA A 62 13.21 -11.04 3.51
N SER A 63 12.25 -10.58 2.71
CA SER A 63 10.95 -11.23 2.53
C SER A 63 11.06 -12.60 1.86
N ARG A 64 11.94 -12.74 0.86
CA ARG A 64 12.21 -14.04 0.18
C ARG A 64 12.89 -15.03 1.12
N ALA A 65 13.73 -14.55 2.03
CA ALA A 65 14.43 -15.37 3.01
C ALA A 65 13.58 -15.75 4.23
N GLU A 66 12.31 -15.30 4.31
CA GLU A 66 11.44 -15.43 5.50
C GLU A 66 12.07 -14.87 6.80
N GLU A 67 13.03 -13.96 6.66
CA GLU A 67 13.81 -13.40 7.77
C GLU A 67 13.16 -12.18 8.42
N LEU A 68 12.02 -11.70 7.88
CA LEU A 68 11.32 -10.56 8.46
C LEU A 68 10.58 -10.98 9.74
N PRO A 69 10.98 -10.45 10.89
CA PRO A 69 10.20 -10.66 12.09
C PRO A 69 8.82 -10.00 11.92
N PRO A 70 7.76 -10.55 12.52
CA PRO A 70 6.45 -9.90 12.57
C PRO A 70 6.57 -8.66 13.47
N ARG A 71 7.09 -7.56 12.95
CA ARG A 71 7.00 -6.27 13.61
C ARG A 71 5.63 -5.71 13.31
N LEU A 72 4.74 -5.79 14.29
CA LEU A 72 3.46 -5.09 14.26
C LEU A 72 3.73 -3.59 14.34
N TRP A 73 3.59 -2.89 13.22
CA TRP A 73 3.90 -1.46 13.16
C TRP A 73 2.64 -0.59 12.95
N SER A 74 1.61 -1.10 12.31
CA SER A 74 0.41 -0.32 11.97
C SER A 74 -0.82 -0.64 12.81
N THR A 75 -0.70 -1.49 13.84
CA THR A 75 -1.82 -2.01 14.64
C THR A 75 -2.28 -1.08 15.77
N SER A 76 -1.60 0.02 15.99
CA SER A 76 -2.04 1.14 16.85
C SER A 76 -1.32 2.42 16.47
N LYS A 77 -1.90 3.55 16.86
CA LYS A 77 -1.31 4.88 16.62
C LYS A 77 0.08 5.02 17.21
N GLU A 78 0.31 4.50 18.42
CA GLU A 78 1.60 4.58 19.10
C GLU A 78 2.67 3.76 18.37
N ARG A 79 2.32 2.55 17.93
CA ARG A 79 3.24 1.69 17.17
C ARG A 79 3.57 2.28 15.82
N SER A 80 2.57 2.79 15.12
CA SER A 80 2.76 3.43 13.82
C SER A 80 3.67 4.64 13.95
N ARG A 81 3.41 5.52 14.92
CA ARG A 81 4.25 6.69 15.17
C ARG A 81 5.69 6.30 15.50
N THR A 82 5.90 5.35 16.40
CA THR A 82 7.26 4.88 16.77
C THR A 82 7.99 4.33 15.55
N PHE A 83 7.33 3.50 14.74
CA PHE A 83 7.89 2.91 13.53
C PHE A 83 8.28 3.99 12.52
N TRP A 84 7.38 4.91 12.21
CA TRP A 84 7.66 5.95 11.21
C TRP A 84 8.73 6.94 11.66
N LEU A 85 8.79 7.30 12.95
CA LEU A 85 9.88 8.13 13.46
C LEU A 85 11.24 7.44 13.32
N GLU A 86 11.31 6.12 13.60
CA GLU A 86 12.53 5.33 13.36
C GLU A 86 12.89 5.30 11.87
N VAL A 87 11.91 5.08 10.99
CA VAL A 87 12.12 5.09 9.53
C VAL A 87 12.63 6.44 9.06
N TYR A 88 11.99 7.53 9.45
CA TYR A 88 12.43 8.87 9.06
C TYR A 88 13.80 9.23 9.60
N GLY A 89 14.11 8.85 10.85
CA GLY A 89 15.45 9.03 11.43
C GLY A 89 16.53 8.30 10.62
N ASN A 90 16.25 7.05 10.20
CA ASN A 90 17.16 6.29 9.35
C ASN A 90 17.34 6.96 7.97
N PHE A 91 16.24 7.40 7.34
CA PHE A 91 16.30 8.11 6.06
C PHE A 91 17.10 9.42 6.16
N LEU A 92 16.88 10.21 7.21
CA LEU A 92 17.66 11.44 7.47
C LEU A 92 19.15 11.14 7.55
N SER A 93 19.54 10.10 8.29
CA SER A 93 20.93 9.67 8.40
C SER A 93 21.52 9.26 7.04
N ASP A 94 20.77 8.47 6.25
CA ASP A 94 21.24 7.95 4.96
C ASP A 94 21.38 9.04 3.90
N VAL A 95 20.56 10.12 3.98
CA VAL A 95 20.73 11.30 3.11
C VAL A 95 21.66 12.36 3.68
N GLY A 96 22.38 12.04 4.78
CA GLY A 96 23.44 12.89 5.36
C GLY A 96 22.93 14.02 6.25
N VAL A 97 21.67 14.00 6.68
CA VAL A 97 21.09 14.99 7.61
C VAL A 97 21.29 14.52 9.04
N THR A 98 22.20 15.17 9.77
CA THR A 98 22.58 14.82 11.14
C THR A 98 22.25 15.90 12.16
N ASP A 99 21.81 17.07 11.72
CA ASP A 99 21.36 18.16 12.59
C ASP A 99 19.89 17.98 12.95
N ARG A 100 19.56 18.00 14.23
CA ARG A 100 18.21 17.88 14.78
C ARG A 100 17.37 16.69 14.22
N PRO A 101 17.92 15.46 14.13
CA PRO A 101 17.23 14.36 13.43
C PRO A 101 15.88 14.02 14.05
N ASP A 102 15.73 14.06 15.38
CA ASP A 102 14.47 13.74 16.05
C ASP A 102 13.39 14.79 15.75
N GLU A 103 13.75 16.07 15.77
CA GLU A 103 12.81 17.16 15.43
C GLU A 103 12.37 17.05 13.97
N LEU A 104 13.32 16.79 13.06
CA LEU A 104 13.00 16.64 11.64
C LEU A 104 12.18 15.39 11.34
N ALA A 105 12.40 14.29 12.05
CA ALA A 105 11.57 13.09 11.96
C ALA A 105 10.12 13.37 12.38
N GLU A 106 9.92 14.18 13.43
CA GLU A 106 8.58 14.64 13.85
C GLU A 106 7.90 15.49 12.76
N ARG A 107 8.63 16.44 12.13
CA ARG A 107 8.10 17.24 11.01
C ARG A 107 7.71 16.39 9.81
N LEU A 108 8.51 15.38 9.50
CA LEU A 108 8.18 14.41 8.47
C LEU A 108 6.94 13.62 8.84
N PHE A 109 6.86 13.12 10.07
CA PHE A 109 5.68 12.38 10.54
C PHE A 109 4.41 13.22 10.46
N GLU A 110 4.44 14.49 10.90
CA GLU A 110 3.33 15.43 10.77
C GLU A 110 2.90 15.59 9.30
N ALA A 111 3.85 15.82 8.40
CA ALA A 111 3.57 16.03 6.98
C ALA A 111 3.00 14.77 6.30
N PHE A 112 3.56 13.60 6.59
CA PHE A 112 3.08 12.32 6.05
C PHE A 112 1.80 11.80 6.74
N SER A 113 1.33 12.46 7.79
CA SER A 113 0.03 12.22 8.43
C SER A 113 -1.03 13.26 8.03
N ASP A 114 -0.67 14.27 7.24
CA ASP A 114 -1.60 15.28 6.75
C ASP A 114 -2.30 14.80 5.47
N LEU A 115 -3.63 14.67 5.53
CA LEU A 115 -4.48 14.25 4.42
C LEU A 115 -4.31 15.14 3.17
N ALA A 116 -3.99 16.43 3.36
CA ALA A 116 -3.79 17.38 2.26
C ALA A 116 -2.61 17.01 1.35
N ASN A 117 -1.68 16.21 1.86
CA ASN A 117 -0.51 15.76 1.13
C ASN A 117 -0.72 14.44 0.35
N TYR A 118 -1.96 13.95 0.25
CA TYR A 118 -2.26 12.72 -0.49
C TYR A 118 -3.13 12.95 -1.71
N ARG A 119 -2.93 12.14 -2.73
CA ARG A 119 -3.74 12.11 -3.96
C ARG A 119 -4.03 10.68 -4.35
N LEU A 120 -5.13 10.47 -5.07
CA LEU A 120 -5.38 9.23 -5.80
C LEU A 120 -4.46 9.14 -7.02
N HIS A 121 -4.01 7.93 -7.34
CA HIS A 121 -3.47 7.67 -8.66
C HIS A 121 -4.55 7.96 -9.73
N ALA A 122 -4.14 8.46 -10.88
CA ALA A 122 -5.07 8.91 -11.92
C ALA A 122 -5.99 7.79 -12.45
N ASP A 123 -5.52 6.55 -12.40
CA ASP A 123 -6.23 5.35 -12.83
C ASP A 123 -7.17 4.77 -11.77
N ALA A 124 -7.12 5.26 -10.52
CA ALA A 124 -7.90 4.68 -9.42
C ALA A 124 -9.41 4.88 -9.63
N VAL A 125 -9.88 6.13 -9.77
CA VAL A 125 -11.32 6.41 -9.90
C VAL A 125 -11.91 5.75 -11.14
N PRO A 126 -11.32 5.89 -12.36
CA PRO A 126 -11.86 5.23 -13.55
C PRO A 126 -11.99 3.72 -13.41
N THR A 127 -11.00 3.07 -12.79
CA THR A 127 -11.04 1.63 -12.55
C THR A 127 -12.11 1.25 -11.52
N LEU A 128 -12.21 1.99 -10.41
CA LEU A 128 -13.22 1.73 -9.38
C LEU A 128 -14.65 1.89 -9.93
N GLU A 129 -14.91 2.93 -10.72
CA GLU A 129 -16.19 3.16 -11.39
C GLU A 129 -16.56 1.99 -12.30
N ARG A 130 -15.62 1.55 -13.11
CA ARG A 130 -15.77 0.46 -14.07
C ARG A 130 -16.09 -0.87 -13.37
N LEU A 131 -15.30 -1.23 -12.36
CA LEU A 131 -15.50 -2.45 -11.58
C LEU A 131 -16.81 -2.42 -10.79
N HIS A 132 -17.15 -1.28 -10.19
CA HIS A 132 -18.40 -1.10 -9.47
C HIS A 132 -19.62 -1.21 -10.38
N ALA A 133 -19.57 -0.58 -11.57
CA ALA A 133 -20.64 -0.67 -12.57
C ALA A 133 -20.82 -2.10 -13.10
N ALA A 134 -19.75 -2.89 -13.17
CA ALA A 134 -19.79 -4.31 -13.53
C ALA A 134 -20.32 -5.21 -12.40
N GLY A 135 -20.60 -4.66 -11.19
CA GLY A 135 -21.22 -5.36 -10.08
C GLY A 135 -20.27 -6.09 -9.14
N TYR A 136 -18.97 -5.85 -9.23
CA TYR A 136 -18.00 -6.41 -8.28
C TYR A 136 -18.11 -5.73 -6.92
N ALA A 137 -18.03 -6.51 -5.84
CA ALA A 137 -17.88 -5.98 -4.50
C ALA A 137 -16.44 -5.47 -4.33
N LEU A 138 -16.28 -4.20 -3.95
CA LEU A 138 -14.95 -3.61 -3.77
C LEU A 138 -14.68 -3.38 -2.28
N GLY A 139 -13.41 -3.51 -1.87
CA GLY A 139 -12.99 -3.24 -0.51
C GLY A 139 -11.53 -2.80 -0.41
N VAL A 140 -11.16 -2.29 0.76
CA VAL A 140 -9.78 -1.92 1.11
C VAL A 140 -9.30 -2.82 2.24
N ILE A 141 -8.06 -3.35 2.12
CA ILE A 141 -7.33 -4.04 3.19
C ILE A 141 -5.94 -3.45 3.25
N SER A 142 -5.63 -2.66 4.27
CA SER A 142 -4.39 -1.89 4.31
C SER A 142 -3.72 -1.90 5.69
N ASN A 143 -2.38 -1.98 5.67
CA ASN A 143 -1.56 -1.69 6.83
C ASN A 143 -1.42 -0.18 6.94
N PHE A 144 -2.35 0.43 7.67
CA PHE A 144 -2.47 1.87 7.75
C PHE A 144 -3.07 2.30 9.10
N GLU A 145 -2.88 3.55 9.47
CA GLU A 145 -3.52 4.12 10.65
C GLU A 145 -5.02 4.40 10.41
N GLU A 146 -5.77 4.58 11.50
CA GLU A 146 -7.23 4.87 11.47
C GLU A 146 -7.62 6.07 10.59
N TRP A 147 -6.71 7.04 10.39
CA TRP A 147 -6.98 8.22 9.58
C TRP A 147 -7.15 7.94 8.07
N LEU A 148 -6.83 6.71 7.61
CA LEU A 148 -7.15 6.29 6.25
C LEU A 148 -8.64 6.39 5.94
N GLU A 149 -9.52 6.15 6.91
CA GLU A 149 -10.98 6.35 6.74
C GLU A 149 -11.29 7.78 6.26
N ARG A 150 -10.73 8.77 6.97
CA ARG A 150 -10.92 10.18 6.62
C ARG A 150 -10.24 10.56 5.31
N LEU A 151 -9.11 9.94 4.98
CA LEU A 151 -8.44 10.16 3.71
C LEU A 151 -9.31 9.68 2.55
N LEU A 152 -9.83 8.45 2.59
CA LEU A 152 -10.71 7.91 1.55
C LEU A 152 -12.00 8.75 1.40
N GLU A 153 -12.54 9.26 2.51
CA GLU A 153 -13.68 10.17 2.50
C GLU A 153 -13.32 11.51 1.82
N SER A 154 -12.21 12.14 2.20
CA SER A 154 -11.76 13.40 1.62
C SER A 154 -11.44 13.32 0.12
N LEU A 155 -11.03 12.14 -0.33
CA LEU A 155 -10.76 11.84 -1.74
C LEU A 155 -12.02 11.40 -2.52
N GLY A 156 -13.18 11.28 -1.85
CA GLY A 156 -14.46 10.96 -2.47
C GLY A 156 -14.64 9.52 -2.91
N VAL A 157 -13.81 8.59 -2.47
CA VAL A 157 -13.83 7.18 -2.92
C VAL A 157 -14.50 6.22 -1.92
N THR A 158 -14.88 6.68 -0.75
CA THR A 158 -15.60 5.88 0.26
C THR A 158 -16.81 5.12 -0.28
N PRO A 159 -17.64 5.69 -1.20
CA PRO A 159 -18.80 4.98 -1.74
C PRO A 159 -18.48 3.68 -2.47
N TYR A 160 -17.29 3.54 -3.04
CA TYR A 160 -16.85 2.30 -3.71
C TYR A 160 -16.47 1.20 -2.74
N PHE A 161 -16.16 1.53 -1.48
CA PHE A 161 -15.59 0.60 -0.50
C PHE A 161 -16.52 0.36 0.70
N PRO A 162 -17.58 -0.44 0.55
CA PRO A 162 -18.42 -0.83 1.69
C PRO A 162 -17.65 -1.66 2.73
N VAL A 163 -16.57 -2.33 2.32
CA VAL A 163 -15.68 -3.09 3.21
C VAL A 163 -14.33 -2.39 3.28
N ARG A 164 -13.99 -1.93 4.46
CA ARG A 164 -12.68 -1.34 4.78
C ARG A 164 -12.11 -2.02 6.00
N VAL A 165 -10.91 -2.59 5.85
CA VAL A 165 -10.18 -3.31 6.89
C VAL A 165 -8.82 -2.65 7.02
N ILE A 166 -8.66 -1.87 8.06
CA ILE A 166 -7.50 -1.02 8.31
C ILE A 166 -6.82 -1.51 9.58
N SER A 167 -5.55 -1.86 9.50
CA SER A 167 -4.81 -2.47 10.61
C SER A 167 -4.84 -1.65 11.90
N GLY A 168 -4.80 -0.32 11.81
CA GLY A 168 -4.88 0.59 12.96
C GLY A 168 -6.24 0.56 13.67
N ILE A 169 -7.29 0.07 13.01
CA ILE A 169 -8.63 -0.13 13.57
C ILE A 169 -8.79 -1.57 14.06
N GLU A 170 -8.33 -2.54 13.28
CA GLU A 170 -8.55 -3.97 13.53
C GLU A 170 -7.56 -4.58 14.52
N GLY A 171 -6.45 -3.92 14.79
CA GLY A 171 -5.38 -4.45 15.67
C GLY A 171 -4.60 -5.63 15.09
N VAL A 172 -4.78 -5.91 13.79
CA VAL A 172 -4.08 -6.96 13.03
C VAL A 172 -3.64 -6.39 11.69
N GLU A 173 -2.47 -6.82 11.19
CA GLU A 173 -1.90 -6.29 9.95
C GLU A 173 -1.38 -7.40 9.03
N LYS A 174 -1.26 -7.09 7.72
CA LYS A 174 -0.56 -7.95 6.77
C LYS A 174 0.90 -8.13 7.24
N PRO A 175 1.48 -9.32 7.19
CA PRO A 175 1.05 -10.46 6.42
C PRO A 175 0.19 -11.49 7.18
N ASP A 176 -0.38 -11.16 8.34
CA ASP A 176 -1.28 -12.08 9.06
C ASP A 176 -2.54 -12.34 8.23
N PRO A 177 -2.88 -13.60 7.92
CA PRO A 177 -4.08 -13.93 7.16
C PRO A 177 -5.39 -13.53 7.87
N ALA A 178 -5.34 -13.21 9.15
CA ALA A 178 -6.51 -12.75 9.90
C ALA A 178 -7.11 -11.47 9.32
N ILE A 179 -6.28 -10.53 8.82
CA ILE A 179 -6.77 -9.28 8.24
C ILE A 179 -7.61 -9.52 6.97
N PHE A 180 -7.20 -10.49 6.15
CA PHE A 180 -7.96 -10.88 4.95
C PHE A 180 -9.26 -11.59 5.32
N ARG A 181 -9.26 -12.46 6.34
CA ARG A 181 -10.47 -13.15 6.82
C ARG A 181 -11.55 -12.16 7.26
N ILE A 182 -11.17 -11.08 7.97
CA ILE A 182 -12.09 -10.02 8.36
C ILE A 182 -12.77 -9.40 7.13
N ALA A 183 -12.01 -9.13 6.08
CA ALA A 183 -12.54 -8.55 4.84
C ALA A 183 -13.51 -9.51 4.13
N LEU A 184 -13.13 -10.78 3.99
CA LEU A 184 -13.95 -11.82 3.37
C LEU A 184 -15.28 -12.04 4.12
N GLU A 185 -15.23 -12.07 5.45
CA GLU A 185 -16.43 -12.20 6.30
C GLU A 185 -17.37 -10.99 6.12
N ARG A 186 -16.83 -9.76 6.13
CA ARG A 186 -17.62 -8.55 5.92
C ARG A 186 -18.22 -8.49 4.52
N ALA A 187 -17.48 -8.90 3.50
CA ALA A 187 -17.94 -8.93 2.11
C ALA A 187 -18.87 -10.12 1.83
N ARG A 188 -18.90 -11.14 2.68
CA ARG A 188 -19.65 -12.40 2.50
C ARG A 188 -19.26 -13.14 1.22
N VAL A 189 -17.97 -13.22 0.96
CA VAL A 189 -17.39 -13.93 -0.17
C VAL A 189 -16.33 -14.93 0.30
N SER A 190 -16.07 -15.94 -0.52
CA SER A 190 -14.95 -16.84 -0.26
C SER A 190 -13.63 -16.26 -0.77
N ALA A 191 -12.52 -16.76 -0.24
CA ALA A 191 -11.19 -16.35 -0.71
C ALA A 191 -10.99 -16.69 -2.20
N ALA A 192 -11.49 -17.85 -2.65
CA ALA A 192 -11.36 -18.29 -4.05
C ALA A 192 -12.14 -17.41 -5.05
N GLU A 193 -13.18 -16.68 -4.60
CA GLU A 193 -13.96 -15.72 -5.39
C GLU A 193 -13.41 -14.28 -5.30
N SER A 194 -12.23 -14.12 -4.69
CA SER A 194 -11.69 -12.80 -4.34
C SER A 194 -10.31 -12.56 -4.93
N VAL A 195 -10.14 -11.37 -5.49
CA VAL A 195 -8.85 -10.84 -5.95
C VAL A 195 -8.34 -9.83 -4.94
N TYR A 196 -7.03 -9.80 -4.73
CA TYR A 196 -6.37 -8.78 -3.95
C TYR A 196 -5.29 -8.08 -4.77
N VAL A 197 -5.32 -6.75 -4.80
CA VAL A 197 -4.38 -5.91 -5.55
C VAL A 197 -3.56 -5.09 -4.57
N GLY A 198 -2.24 -5.19 -4.63
CA GLY A 198 -1.35 -4.40 -3.79
C GLY A 198 0.04 -4.24 -4.39
N ASP A 199 0.84 -3.31 -3.86
CA ASP A 199 2.13 -2.90 -4.43
C ASP A 199 3.34 -3.65 -3.87
N HIS A 200 3.14 -4.49 -2.84
CA HIS A 200 4.24 -5.13 -2.14
C HIS A 200 4.24 -6.67 -2.27
N PRO A 201 5.32 -7.29 -2.82
CA PRO A 201 5.36 -8.75 -3.03
C PRO A 201 5.13 -9.58 -1.77
N TYR A 202 5.59 -9.13 -0.60
CA TYR A 202 5.46 -9.88 0.65
C TYR A 202 4.16 -9.58 1.41
N PHE A 203 3.89 -8.29 1.69
CA PHE A 203 2.72 -7.91 2.47
C PHE A 203 1.41 -8.09 1.71
N ASP A 204 1.46 -7.98 0.38
CA ASP A 204 0.26 -8.08 -0.45
C ASP A 204 0.19 -9.43 -1.17
N VAL A 205 1.09 -9.68 -2.11
CA VAL A 205 1.01 -10.86 -2.99
C VAL A 205 1.13 -12.17 -2.21
N ALA A 206 2.22 -12.34 -1.45
CA ALA A 206 2.44 -13.56 -0.70
C ALA A 206 1.42 -13.73 0.43
N ALA A 207 1.02 -12.63 1.08
CA ALA A 207 0.04 -12.67 2.17
C ALA A 207 -1.37 -13.01 1.67
N ALA A 208 -1.84 -12.39 0.58
CA ALA A 208 -3.12 -12.72 -0.04
C ALA A 208 -3.17 -14.17 -0.53
N ARG A 209 -2.07 -14.65 -1.15
CA ARG A 209 -1.95 -16.06 -1.58
C ARG A 209 -2.07 -17.03 -0.40
N ARG A 210 -1.41 -16.73 0.73
CA ARG A 210 -1.54 -17.55 1.96
C ARG A 210 -2.95 -17.53 2.54
N ALA A 211 -3.67 -16.44 2.36
CA ALA A 211 -5.06 -16.32 2.77
C ALA A 211 -6.05 -16.95 1.76
N GLY A 212 -5.56 -17.45 0.62
CA GLY A 212 -6.34 -18.12 -0.43
C GLY A 212 -7.00 -17.19 -1.45
N LEU A 213 -6.69 -15.88 -1.40
CA LEU A 213 -7.13 -14.92 -2.42
C LEU A 213 -6.21 -15.01 -3.65
N PHE A 214 -6.72 -14.53 -4.78
CA PHE A 214 -5.93 -14.39 -6.00
C PHE A 214 -5.17 -13.06 -5.98
N PRO A 215 -3.83 -13.07 -5.88
CA PRO A 215 -3.07 -11.84 -5.76
C PRO A 215 -2.70 -11.24 -7.12
N VAL A 216 -2.72 -9.92 -7.20
CA VAL A 216 -2.18 -9.13 -8.31
C VAL A 216 -1.20 -8.11 -7.74
N LEU A 217 0.01 -8.08 -8.27
CA LEU A 217 1.00 -7.06 -7.96
C LEU A 217 0.79 -5.85 -8.87
N ILE A 218 0.57 -4.68 -8.27
CA ILE A 218 0.70 -3.43 -9.00
C ILE A 218 2.10 -2.85 -8.81
N ASP A 219 2.88 -2.79 -9.88
CA ASP A 219 4.28 -2.33 -9.86
C ASP A 219 4.47 -1.11 -10.76
N ARG A 220 3.91 0.01 -10.33
CA ARG A 220 3.88 1.28 -11.08
C ARG A 220 5.25 1.81 -11.49
N ARG A 221 6.32 1.32 -10.85
CA ARG A 221 7.68 1.83 -11.05
C ARG A 221 8.67 0.77 -11.54
N GLY A 222 8.20 -0.44 -11.84
CA GLY A 222 9.06 -1.55 -12.29
C GLY A 222 10.09 -2.00 -11.23
N ARG A 223 9.76 -1.90 -9.94
CA ARG A 223 10.66 -2.26 -8.83
C ARG A 223 10.85 -3.77 -8.68
N TYR A 224 9.89 -4.56 -9.16
CA TYR A 224 9.81 -6.00 -8.95
C TYR A 224 9.68 -6.77 -10.28
N PRO A 225 10.65 -6.64 -11.21
CA PRO A 225 10.56 -7.25 -12.54
C PRO A 225 10.48 -8.78 -12.50
N ASP A 226 11.04 -9.39 -11.44
CA ASP A 226 11.11 -10.86 -11.25
C ASP A 226 10.02 -11.36 -10.27
N ALA A 227 8.99 -10.58 -9.99
CA ALA A 227 7.91 -11.01 -9.11
C ALA A 227 7.06 -12.11 -9.78
N ASP A 228 6.77 -13.18 -9.03
CA ASP A 228 5.91 -14.27 -9.49
C ASP A 228 4.43 -13.89 -9.50
N GLY A 229 3.72 -14.30 -10.55
CA GLY A 229 2.28 -14.12 -10.68
C GLY A 229 1.88 -12.98 -11.62
N ILE A 230 0.64 -12.51 -11.51
CA ILE A 230 0.14 -11.41 -12.33
C ILE A 230 0.71 -10.09 -11.81
N ARG A 231 1.32 -9.34 -12.73
CA ARG A 231 1.83 -7.99 -12.49
C ARG A 231 1.20 -7.02 -13.49
N ILE A 232 0.75 -5.89 -12.98
CA ILE A 232 0.23 -4.75 -13.75
C ILE A 232 1.00 -3.49 -13.41
N ASP A 233 1.07 -2.54 -14.32
CA ASP A 233 1.70 -1.23 -14.11
C ASP A 233 0.65 -0.15 -13.80
N SER A 234 -0.60 -0.38 -14.19
CA SER A 234 -1.76 0.47 -13.96
C SER A 234 -2.97 -0.35 -13.50
N LEU A 235 -3.84 0.26 -12.69
CA LEU A 235 -5.13 -0.36 -12.33
C LEU A 235 -6.05 -0.54 -13.55
N GLU A 236 -5.89 0.25 -14.61
CA GLU A 236 -6.65 0.10 -15.86
C GLU A 236 -6.42 -1.27 -16.52
N ASP A 237 -5.26 -1.87 -16.29
CA ASP A 237 -4.90 -3.18 -16.83
C ASP A 237 -5.54 -4.35 -16.04
N LEU A 238 -6.07 -4.08 -14.84
CA LEU A 238 -6.54 -5.11 -13.93
C LEU A 238 -7.63 -6.01 -14.54
N PRO A 239 -8.69 -5.49 -15.18
CA PRO A 239 -9.74 -6.36 -15.74
C PRO A 239 -9.21 -7.36 -16.76
N GLU A 240 -8.38 -6.89 -17.70
CA GLU A 240 -7.76 -7.76 -18.71
C GLU A 240 -6.81 -8.79 -18.07
N ALA A 241 -5.99 -8.35 -17.13
CA ALA A 241 -5.00 -9.19 -16.45
C ALA A 241 -5.64 -10.37 -15.73
N ILE A 242 -6.79 -10.17 -15.07
CA ILE A 242 -7.51 -11.22 -14.36
C ILE A 242 -8.62 -11.88 -15.19
N GLY A 243 -8.85 -11.42 -16.42
CA GLY A 243 -9.80 -12.02 -17.37
C GLY A 243 -11.26 -11.79 -16.99
N ILE A 244 -11.60 -10.60 -16.50
CA ILE A 244 -12.99 -10.20 -16.22
C ILE A 244 -13.47 -9.16 -17.23
N ASP A 245 -14.77 -9.18 -17.50
CA ASP A 245 -15.45 -8.17 -18.30
C ASP A 245 -15.88 -7.03 -17.36
N ALA A 246 -15.23 -5.89 -17.51
CA ALA A 246 -15.58 -4.70 -16.73
C ALA A 246 -15.34 -3.42 -17.53
#